data_b416d8f6c1ce2bebc66e6d091e36d5cc
#
_entry.id   b416d8f6c1ce2bebc66e6d091e36d5cc
#
_cell.length_a   1.000
_cell.length_b   1.000
_cell.length_c   1.000
_cell.angle_alpha   90.00
_cell.angle_beta   90.00
_cell.angle_gamma   90.00
#
_symmetry.space_group_name_H-M   'P 1'
#
loop_
_entity.id
_entity.type
_entity.pdbx_description
1 polymer ?
#
loop_
_entity_poly.entity_id
_entity_poly.type
_entity_poly.pdbx_seq_one_letter_code
_entity_poly.pdbx_strand_id
1 'polypeptide(L)'
;MKKTITTLAVIFAVCAGFTACDTDAEPLNLQPAYKYSEEYYANLRAYKDTFKERSLCFVWFSDYDQSYSMAYRFAGLPDSVDICSLWGGYPDPVKNPLAYKEMWEMRNKKGTRLVMPTIIRIMENDNFANFGLTYEDMVNQTTTIDPDGVYPDWCVLYGNHLLKDVWEYGIDGLDLDYEPESSDERNYGIYGDRMTLFVQYLGQFIGPMSPNPEKLLIVDGHTPPAETEPYLDYYVKQNYGSSSVSFTSTFPYEKQVFTENIGAYWQTGGGMEAQAAAKAPEGHFKGGFGAFFCLRDYHTSDSGADKEIPYGHL
;
A
#
# COMPACT_ATOMS: atom_id res chain seq x y z
N MET A 1 -72.36 -3.54 -21.73
CA MET A 1 -71.97 -3.02 -20.41
C MET A 1 -71.13 -3.99 -19.55
N LYS A 2 -71.50 -5.30 -19.44
CA LYS A 2 -70.71 -6.25 -18.62
C LYS A 2 -69.25 -6.47 -19.08
N LYS A 3 -68.92 -6.51 -20.37
CA LYS A 3 -67.56 -6.68 -20.91
C LYS A 3 -66.66 -5.47 -20.66
N THR A 4 -67.18 -4.27 -20.64
CA THR A 4 -66.40 -3.04 -20.42
C THR A 4 -65.98 -2.89 -18.95
N ILE A 5 -66.82 -3.33 -18.02
CA ILE A 5 -66.52 -3.30 -16.57
C ILE A 5 -65.42 -4.32 -16.21
N THR A 6 -65.47 -5.51 -16.85
CA THR A 6 -64.44 -6.53 -16.62
C THR A 6 -63.04 -6.09 -17.11
N THR A 7 -62.97 -5.40 -18.25
CA THR A 7 -61.74 -4.88 -18.82
C THR A 7 -61.11 -3.76 -17.93
N LEU A 8 -62.00 -2.86 -17.41
CA LEU A 8 -61.53 -1.81 -16.48
C LEU A 8 -61.02 -2.39 -15.15
N ALA A 9 -61.68 -3.42 -14.62
CA ALA A 9 -61.24 -4.07 -13.37
C ALA A 9 -59.88 -4.79 -13.54
N VAL A 10 -59.63 -5.42 -14.71
CA VAL A 10 -58.31 -6.06 -14.99
C VAL A 10 -57.22 -5.01 -15.18
N ILE A 11 -57.48 -3.89 -15.84
CA ILE A 11 -56.51 -2.81 -15.98
C ILE A 11 -56.20 -2.18 -14.63
N PHE A 12 -57.16 -1.99 -13.73
CA PHE A 12 -56.91 -1.47 -12.39
C PHE A 12 -56.12 -2.45 -11.52
N ALA A 13 -56.36 -3.75 -11.62
CA ALA A 13 -55.60 -4.79 -10.91
C ALA A 13 -54.15 -4.89 -11.40
N VAL A 14 -53.90 -4.70 -12.71
CA VAL A 14 -52.55 -4.69 -13.27
C VAL A 14 -51.81 -3.42 -12.87
N CYS A 15 -52.45 -2.26 -12.85
CA CYS A 15 -51.82 -1.02 -12.38
C CYS A 15 -51.53 -1.02 -10.87
N ALA A 16 -52.37 -1.66 -10.05
CA ALA A 16 -52.11 -1.81 -8.60
C ALA A 16 -50.97 -2.79 -8.30
N GLY A 17 -50.68 -3.73 -9.21
CA GLY A 17 -49.56 -4.67 -9.07
C GLY A 17 -48.17 -4.05 -9.35
N PHE A 18 -48.12 -2.90 -10.03
CA PHE A 18 -46.85 -2.20 -10.31
C PHE A 18 -46.49 -1.12 -9.28
N THR A 19 -47.37 -0.80 -8.33
CA THR A 19 -47.08 0.15 -7.25
C THR A 19 -46.55 -0.51 -5.99
N ALA A 20 -46.32 -1.83 -6.01
CA ALA A 20 -45.77 -2.59 -4.87
C ALA A 20 -44.32 -3.00 -5.05
N CYS A 21 -43.60 -2.41 -5.99
CA CYS A 21 -42.16 -2.35 -5.86
C CYS A 21 -41.87 -1.14 -4.96
N ASP A 22 -41.68 -1.43 -3.69
CA ASP A 22 -41.06 -0.51 -2.76
C ASP A 22 -39.65 -0.24 -3.31
N THR A 23 -39.51 0.89 -4.03
CA THR A 23 -38.26 1.35 -4.60
C THR A 23 -37.53 2.25 -3.61
N ASP A 24 -37.98 2.29 -2.36
CA ASP A 24 -37.18 2.83 -1.28
C ASP A 24 -36.03 1.87 -1.00
N ALA A 25 -35.02 1.94 -1.87
CA ALA A 25 -33.71 1.43 -1.52
C ALA A 25 -33.29 2.18 -0.24
N GLU A 26 -33.38 1.50 0.87
CA GLU A 26 -32.86 2.07 2.13
C GLU A 26 -31.44 2.55 1.84
N PRO A 27 -31.13 3.82 2.15
CA PRO A 27 -29.76 4.31 1.92
C PRO A 27 -28.80 3.39 2.68
N LEU A 28 -27.80 2.87 1.98
CA LEU A 28 -26.78 2.03 2.58
C LEU A 28 -26.21 2.76 3.80
N ASN A 29 -26.55 2.29 4.99
CA ASN A 29 -26.12 2.93 6.22
C ASN A 29 -24.69 2.45 6.50
N LEU A 30 -23.72 3.16 5.95
CA LEU A 30 -22.31 2.83 6.17
C LEU A 30 -21.98 2.93 7.65
N GLN A 31 -21.31 1.90 8.16
CA GLN A 31 -20.82 1.90 9.53
C GLN A 31 -19.96 3.16 9.78
N PRO A 32 -20.30 3.99 10.78
CA PRO A 32 -19.49 5.15 11.08
C PRO A 32 -18.11 4.74 11.61
N ALA A 33 -17.07 5.45 11.17
CA ALA A 33 -15.74 5.29 11.75
C ALA A 33 -15.78 5.62 13.25
N TYR A 34 -15.08 4.84 14.06
CA TYR A 34 -14.94 5.15 15.50
C TYR A 34 -14.17 6.45 15.68
N LYS A 35 -14.63 7.30 16.61
CA LYS A 35 -14.00 8.59 16.90
C LYS A 35 -13.46 8.58 18.32
N TYR A 36 -12.18 8.82 18.44
CA TYR A 36 -11.50 9.03 19.72
C TYR A 36 -11.45 10.52 20.08
N SER A 37 -10.97 10.82 21.28
CA SER A 37 -10.72 12.19 21.71
C SER A 37 -9.55 12.82 20.94
N GLU A 38 -9.49 14.15 20.87
CA GLU A 38 -8.35 14.85 20.26
C GLU A 38 -7.04 14.58 21.04
N GLU A 39 -7.11 14.39 22.35
CA GLU A 39 -5.98 13.99 23.17
C GLU A 39 -5.45 12.61 22.78
N TYR A 40 -6.32 11.63 22.52
CA TYR A 40 -5.93 10.33 22.01
C TYR A 40 -5.17 10.46 20.70
N TYR A 41 -5.71 11.21 19.74
CA TYR A 41 -5.05 11.38 18.45
C TYR A 41 -3.72 12.15 18.57
N ALA A 42 -3.61 13.12 19.47
CA ALA A 42 -2.36 13.81 19.72
C ALA A 42 -1.28 12.86 20.26
N ASN A 43 -1.64 12.01 21.23
CA ASN A 43 -0.74 11.00 21.79
C ASN A 43 -0.36 9.94 20.75
N LEU A 44 -1.31 9.52 19.91
CA LEU A 44 -1.05 8.56 18.83
C LEU A 44 -0.06 9.12 17.81
N ARG A 45 -0.24 10.38 17.39
CA ARG A 45 0.73 11.05 16.48
C ARG A 45 2.11 11.15 17.10
N ALA A 46 2.19 11.59 18.37
CA ALA A 46 3.47 11.67 19.08
C ALA A 46 4.17 10.30 19.16
N TYR A 47 3.43 9.22 19.43
CA TYR A 47 3.95 7.86 19.38
C TYR A 47 4.44 7.48 17.96
N LYS A 48 3.64 7.79 16.93
CA LYS A 48 4.01 7.45 15.55
C LYS A 48 5.18 8.27 15.01
N ASP A 49 5.42 9.46 15.53
CA ASP A 49 6.59 10.27 15.15
C ASP A 49 7.91 9.62 15.58
N THR A 50 7.88 8.66 16.53
CA THR A 50 9.06 7.86 16.92
C THR A 50 9.26 6.58 16.10
N PHE A 51 8.61 6.43 14.96
CA PHE A 51 8.62 5.18 14.17
C PHE A 51 10.03 4.74 13.70
N LYS A 52 10.97 5.68 13.56
CA LYS A 52 12.38 5.37 13.26
C LYS A 52 13.21 4.92 14.49
N GLU A 53 12.66 4.97 15.68
CA GLU A 53 13.30 4.64 16.95
C GLU A 53 12.80 3.32 17.56
N ARG A 54 11.89 2.64 16.89
CA ARG A 54 11.25 1.38 17.32
C ARG A 54 10.83 0.53 16.13
N SER A 55 10.43 -0.71 16.41
CA SER A 55 9.78 -1.53 15.39
C SER A 55 8.46 -0.89 14.94
N LEU A 56 8.26 -0.82 13.63
CA LEU A 56 7.04 -0.27 13.02
C LEU A 56 6.10 -1.36 12.51
N CYS A 57 4.86 -0.97 12.20
CA CYS A 57 3.88 -1.78 11.48
C CYS A 57 3.69 -1.21 10.06
N PHE A 58 3.94 -2.06 9.05
CA PHE A 58 3.85 -1.75 7.63
C PHE A 58 2.75 -2.57 6.98
N VAL A 59 1.89 -1.96 6.17
CA VAL A 59 0.84 -2.68 5.44
C VAL A 59 0.72 -2.21 3.98
N TRP A 60 0.40 -3.15 3.09
CA TRP A 60 -0.15 -2.83 1.77
C TRP A 60 -1.67 -2.94 1.82
N PHE A 61 -2.34 -1.88 1.43
CA PHE A 61 -3.79 -1.76 1.49
C PHE A 61 -4.38 -1.47 0.11
N SER A 62 -5.48 -2.18 -0.22
CA SER A 62 -6.14 -2.11 -1.53
C SER A 62 -7.67 -2.23 -1.40
N ASP A 63 -8.36 -2.30 -2.54
CA ASP A 63 -9.80 -2.57 -2.69
C ASP A 63 -10.72 -1.59 -1.94
N TYR A 64 -10.25 -0.40 -1.63
CA TYR A 64 -10.98 0.62 -0.87
C TYR A 64 -12.07 1.35 -1.68
N ASP A 65 -12.40 0.90 -2.87
CA ASP A 65 -13.60 1.22 -3.62
C ASP A 65 -14.83 0.43 -3.14
N GLN A 66 -14.62 -0.67 -2.37
CA GLN A 66 -15.65 -1.54 -1.82
C GLN A 66 -16.05 -1.12 -0.40
N SER A 67 -16.66 0.05 -0.26
CA SER A 67 -16.90 0.72 1.04
C SER A 67 -17.95 0.08 1.96
N TYR A 68 -18.53 -1.05 1.59
CA TYR A 68 -19.60 -1.71 2.34
C TYR A 68 -19.14 -2.40 3.63
N SER A 69 -17.85 -2.67 3.79
CA SER A 69 -17.25 -3.24 5.00
C SER A 69 -16.05 -2.41 5.45
N MET A 70 -15.80 -2.39 6.76
CA MET A 70 -14.61 -1.75 7.33
C MET A 70 -13.29 -2.38 6.86
N ALA A 71 -13.33 -3.64 6.40
CA ALA A 71 -12.18 -4.29 5.78
C ALA A 71 -11.59 -3.51 4.58
N TYR A 72 -12.45 -2.83 3.85
CA TYR A 72 -12.10 -2.10 2.62
C TYR A 72 -12.00 -0.58 2.85
N ARG A 73 -11.90 -0.14 4.10
CA ARG A 73 -11.90 1.27 4.45
C ARG A 73 -10.66 1.66 5.24
N PHE A 74 -10.04 2.79 4.91
CA PHE A 74 -8.92 3.32 5.70
C PHE A 74 -9.29 3.57 7.17
N ALA A 75 -10.56 3.90 7.43
CA ALA A 75 -11.07 4.04 8.79
C ALA A 75 -11.03 2.74 9.60
N GLY A 76 -11.06 1.58 8.93
CA GLY A 76 -11.00 0.27 9.55
C GLY A 76 -9.59 -0.20 9.90
N LEU A 77 -8.54 0.39 9.30
CA LEU A 77 -7.17 0.01 9.60
C LEU A 77 -6.81 0.27 11.07
N PRO A 78 -6.07 -0.65 11.71
CA PRO A 78 -5.62 -0.49 13.09
C PRO A 78 -4.81 0.79 13.30
N ASP A 79 -4.96 1.40 14.46
CA ASP A 79 -4.20 2.58 14.84
C ASP A 79 -2.69 2.29 15.01
N SER A 80 -2.31 1.02 15.15
CA SER A 80 -0.91 0.57 15.19
C SER A 80 -0.17 0.68 13.84
N VAL A 81 -0.88 0.82 12.72
CA VAL A 81 -0.25 0.93 11.39
C VAL A 81 0.52 2.24 11.28
N ASP A 82 1.83 2.16 11.15
CA ASP A 82 2.74 3.30 11.01
C ASP A 82 2.88 3.75 9.55
N ILE A 83 3.02 2.80 8.62
CA ILE A 83 3.16 3.05 7.19
C ILE A 83 2.11 2.24 6.43
N CYS A 84 1.36 2.90 5.56
CA CYS A 84 0.40 2.30 4.65
C CYS A 84 0.85 2.53 3.21
N SER A 85 1.21 1.46 2.52
CA SER A 85 1.47 1.46 1.10
C SER A 85 0.15 1.34 0.32
N LEU A 86 -0.11 2.29 -0.56
CA LEU A 86 -1.37 2.45 -1.28
C LEU A 86 -1.46 1.49 -2.47
N TRP A 87 -1.50 0.18 -2.21
CA TRP A 87 -1.49 -0.87 -3.23
C TRP A 87 -2.65 -0.77 -4.24
N GLY A 88 -3.77 -0.22 -3.83
CA GLY A 88 -4.89 0.11 -4.72
C GLY A 88 -4.72 1.41 -5.52
N GLY A 89 -3.58 2.08 -5.43
CA GLY A 89 -3.31 3.39 -6.01
C GLY A 89 -3.84 4.55 -5.17
N TYR A 90 -3.62 5.77 -5.61
CA TYR A 90 -4.13 6.96 -4.93
C TYR A 90 -5.64 7.11 -5.15
N PRO A 91 -6.49 7.18 -4.11
CA PRO A 91 -7.93 7.31 -4.28
C PRO A 91 -8.32 8.59 -4.99
N ASP A 92 -9.06 8.46 -6.10
CA ASP A 92 -9.57 9.61 -6.84
C ASP A 92 -10.64 10.35 -6.00
N PRO A 93 -10.50 11.66 -5.74
CA PRO A 93 -11.42 12.40 -4.88
C PRO A 93 -12.84 12.50 -5.45
N VAL A 94 -13.03 12.28 -6.75
CA VAL A 94 -14.35 12.33 -7.42
C VAL A 94 -14.98 10.94 -7.52
N LYS A 95 -14.20 9.93 -7.89
CA LYS A 95 -14.69 8.56 -8.04
C LYS A 95 -14.83 7.84 -6.71
N ASN A 96 -13.87 8.04 -5.78
CA ASN A 96 -13.79 7.36 -4.50
C ASN A 96 -13.68 8.37 -3.32
N PRO A 97 -14.67 9.30 -3.17
CA PRO A 97 -14.57 10.42 -2.23
C PRO A 97 -14.49 9.97 -0.77
N LEU A 98 -15.09 8.83 -0.42
CA LEU A 98 -15.00 8.28 0.93
C LEU A 98 -13.59 7.78 1.23
N ALA A 99 -13.00 6.98 0.35
CA ALA A 99 -11.65 6.46 0.50
C ALA A 99 -10.63 7.62 0.56
N TYR A 100 -10.75 8.59 -0.33
CA TYR A 100 -9.93 9.81 -0.33
C TYR A 100 -9.99 10.54 1.02
N LYS A 101 -11.20 10.79 1.53
CA LYS A 101 -11.39 11.44 2.83
C LYS A 101 -10.78 10.65 3.97
N GLU A 102 -11.06 9.35 4.05
CA GLU A 102 -10.58 8.49 5.14
C GLU A 102 -9.06 8.29 5.11
N MET A 103 -8.46 8.19 3.92
CA MET A 103 -7.01 8.16 3.75
C MET A 103 -6.35 9.40 4.38
N TRP A 104 -6.88 10.59 4.08
CA TRP A 104 -6.36 11.83 4.66
C TRP A 104 -6.67 11.98 6.15
N GLU A 105 -7.81 11.46 6.62
CA GLU A 105 -8.11 11.40 8.06
C GLU A 105 -7.14 10.48 8.79
N MET A 106 -6.83 9.31 8.22
CA MET A 106 -5.84 8.39 8.77
C MET A 106 -4.47 9.06 8.85
N ARG A 107 -4.00 9.70 7.79
CA ARG A 107 -2.73 10.42 7.80
C ARG A 107 -2.71 11.57 8.80
N ASN A 108 -3.67 12.47 8.72
CA ASN A 108 -3.63 13.73 9.46
C ASN A 108 -4.02 13.59 10.95
N LYS A 109 -4.95 12.68 11.26
CA LYS A 109 -5.40 12.47 12.64
C LYS A 109 -4.61 11.37 13.35
N LYS A 110 -4.38 10.23 12.66
CA LYS A 110 -3.73 9.07 13.26
C LYS A 110 -2.20 9.09 13.07
N GLY A 111 -1.65 9.91 12.17
CA GLY A 111 -0.20 10.02 11.93
C GLY A 111 0.39 8.89 11.09
N THR A 112 -0.44 8.08 10.42
CA THR A 112 0.03 7.03 9.52
C THR A 112 0.67 7.65 8.28
N ARG A 113 1.87 7.20 7.90
CA ARG A 113 2.56 7.63 6.68
C ARG A 113 1.97 6.91 5.48
N LEU A 114 1.84 7.62 4.36
CA LEU A 114 1.32 7.10 3.09
C LEU A 114 2.46 7.03 2.08
N VAL A 115 2.68 5.86 1.49
CA VAL A 115 3.66 5.68 0.42
C VAL A 115 3.00 5.10 -0.83
N MET A 116 3.53 5.47 -2.01
CA MET A 116 3.05 4.94 -3.29
C MET A 116 3.89 3.72 -3.68
N PRO A 117 3.28 2.54 -3.83
CA PRO A 117 3.99 1.37 -4.33
C PRO A 117 4.16 1.44 -5.84
N THR A 118 5.27 0.93 -6.31
CA THR A 118 5.52 0.75 -7.73
C THR A 118 6.37 -0.49 -7.98
N ILE A 119 5.92 -1.36 -8.87
CA ILE A 119 6.72 -2.49 -9.34
C ILE A 119 7.77 -1.93 -10.29
N ILE A 120 9.03 -1.92 -9.86
CA ILE A 120 10.15 -1.35 -10.62
C ILE A 120 10.69 -2.33 -11.65
N ARG A 121 9.89 -2.61 -12.65
CA ARG A 121 10.27 -3.46 -13.77
C ARG A 121 9.91 -2.78 -15.08
N ILE A 122 10.74 -3.05 -16.08
CA ILE A 122 10.51 -2.60 -17.45
C ILE A 122 9.77 -3.71 -18.17
N MET A 123 8.54 -3.45 -18.57
CA MET A 123 7.72 -4.40 -19.31
C MET A 123 7.53 -3.91 -20.75
N GLU A 124 7.50 -4.84 -21.69
CA GLU A 124 7.30 -4.53 -23.11
C GLU A 124 6.01 -3.76 -23.42
N ASN A 125 4.99 -3.95 -22.57
CA ASN A 125 3.69 -3.31 -22.74
C ASN A 125 3.55 -1.98 -21.98
N ASP A 126 4.56 -1.56 -21.23
CA ASP A 126 4.53 -0.29 -20.55
C ASP A 126 4.63 0.85 -21.58
N ASN A 127 3.79 1.85 -21.40
CA ASN A 127 3.76 2.98 -22.32
C ASN A 127 4.87 3.98 -21.97
N PHE A 128 6.11 3.62 -22.25
CA PHE A 128 7.29 4.48 -22.00
C PHE A 128 7.22 5.82 -22.75
N ALA A 129 6.39 5.93 -23.79
CA ALA A 129 6.16 7.19 -24.49
C ALA A 129 5.61 8.27 -23.53
N ASN A 130 4.93 7.89 -22.46
CA ASN A 130 4.48 8.84 -21.40
C ASN A 130 5.67 9.49 -20.68
N PHE A 131 6.84 8.84 -20.69
CA PHE A 131 8.08 9.37 -20.12
C PHE A 131 9.01 9.97 -21.16
N GLY A 132 8.61 9.96 -22.43
CA GLY A 132 9.47 10.34 -23.56
C GLY A 132 10.53 9.32 -23.93
N LEU A 133 10.33 8.06 -23.53
CA LEU A 133 11.24 6.95 -23.75
C LEU A 133 10.59 5.87 -24.62
N THR A 134 11.42 5.12 -25.34
CA THR A 134 11.03 3.87 -25.99
C THR A 134 11.37 2.70 -25.06
N TYR A 135 10.78 1.54 -25.32
CA TYR A 135 11.17 0.28 -24.67
C TYR A 135 12.68 -0.01 -24.87
N GLU A 136 13.19 0.25 -26.08
CA GLU A 136 14.60 0.03 -26.42
C GLU A 136 15.52 0.97 -25.61
N ASP A 137 15.09 2.21 -25.38
CA ASP A 137 15.79 3.15 -24.50
C ASP A 137 15.85 2.62 -23.07
N MET A 138 14.81 1.96 -22.59
CA MET A 138 14.78 1.38 -21.24
C MET A 138 15.60 0.10 -21.11
N VAL A 139 15.77 -0.69 -22.16
CA VAL A 139 16.51 -1.96 -22.15
C VAL A 139 18.01 -1.78 -22.35
N ASN A 140 18.41 -0.91 -23.28
CA ASN A 140 19.81 -0.79 -23.74
C ASN A 140 20.63 0.24 -22.98
N GLN A 141 20.24 0.60 -21.74
CA GLN A 141 20.79 1.77 -21.11
C GLN A 141 22.03 1.56 -20.29
N THR A 142 22.86 2.57 -20.35
CA THR A 142 24.04 2.69 -19.50
C THR A 142 23.65 2.79 -18.03
N THR A 143 24.45 2.17 -17.19
CA THR A 143 24.39 2.28 -15.72
C THR A 143 25.43 3.27 -15.18
N THR A 144 26.05 4.05 -16.05
CA THR A 144 27.14 4.96 -15.69
C THR A 144 26.62 6.39 -15.60
N ILE A 145 26.89 7.05 -14.49
CA ILE A 145 26.81 8.50 -14.36
C ILE A 145 27.94 9.08 -15.21
N ASP A 146 27.67 10.09 -16.00
CA ASP A 146 28.70 10.69 -16.83
C ASP A 146 29.75 11.48 -15.99
N PRO A 147 30.89 11.90 -16.57
CA PRO A 147 31.91 12.64 -15.83
C PRO A 147 31.46 13.97 -15.24
N ASP A 148 30.37 14.55 -15.76
CA ASP A 148 29.76 15.80 -15.29
C ASP A 148 28.70 15.54 -14.21
N GLY A 149 28.47 14.27 -13.80
CA GLY A 149 27.52 13.86 -12.77
C GLY A 149 26.09 13.72 -13.27
N VAL A 150 25.87 13.65 -14.58
CA VAL A 150 24.53 13.50 -15.18
C VAL A 150 24.12 12.04 -15.21
N TYR A 151 22.94 11.77 -14.65
CA TYR A 151 22.33 10.43 -14.68
C TYR A 151 21.76 10.12 -16.07
N PRO A 152 21.71 8.85 -16.47
CA PRO A 152 21.10 8.43 -17.72
C PRO A 152 19.62 8.88 -17.82
N ASP A 153 19.19 9.25 -19.03
CA ASP A 153 17.85 9.78 -19.30
C ASP A 153 16.72 8.86 -18.76
N TRP A 154 16.86 7.55 -18.90
CA TRP A 154 15.86 6.60 -18.39
C TRP A 154 15.68 6.75 -16.86
N CYS A 155 16.77 6.86 -16.14
CA CYS A 155 16.77 6.99 -14.70
C CYS A 155 16.10 8.31 -14.28
N VAL A 156 16.47 9.41 -14.96
CA VAL A 156 15.92 10.75 -14.72
C VAL A 156 14.42 10.79 -15.04
N LEU A 157 14.02 10.31 -16.21
CA LEU A 157 12.63 10.44 -16.67
C LEU A 157 11.69 9.52 -15.87
N TYR A 158 12.10 8.27 -15.64
CA TYR A 158 11.30 7.34 -14.83
C TYR A 158 11.27 7.76 -13.37
N GLY A 159 12.40 8.13 -12.79
CA GLY A 159 12.48 8.62 -11.42
C GLY A 159 11.63 9.86 -11.19
N ASN A 160 11.69 10.84 -12.10
CA ASN A 160 10.85 12.04 -12.03
C ASN A 160 9.34 11.72 -12.15
N HIS A 161 8.98 10.71 -12.95
CA HIS A 161 7.59 10.25 -13.02
C HIS A 161 7.10 9.74 -11.66
N LEU A 162 7.88 8.91 -10.98
CA LEU A 162 7.49 8.40 -9.64
C LEU A 162 7.48 9.51 -8.58
N LEU A 163 8.48 10.39 -8.60
CA LEU A 163 8.55 11.53 -7.69
C LEU A 163 7.38 12.50 -7.86
N LYS A 164 6.84 12.63 -9.08
CA LYS A 164 5.66 13.44 -9.35
C LYS A 164 4.49 13.07 -8.45
N ASP A 165 4.21 11.76 -8.26
CA ASP A 165 3.14 11.28 -7.40
C ASP A 165 3.34 11.73 -5.95
N VAL A 166 4.57 11.70 -5.44
CA VAL A 166 4.89 12.18 -4.09
C VAL A 166 4.54 13.64 -3.91
N TRP A 167 4.89 14.49 -4.89
CA TRP A 167 4.71 15.93 -4.79
C TRP A 167 3.29 16.37 -5.11
N GLU A 168 2.69 15.84 -6.18
CA GLU A 168 1.34 16.23 -6.61
C GLU A 168 0.26 15.73 -5.64
N TYR A 169 0.39 14.51 -5.14
CA TYR A 169 -0.54 13.97 -4.16
C TYR A 169 -0.23 14.40 -2.72
N GLY A 170 0.99 14.88 -2.46
CA GLY A 170 1.41 15.29 -1.13
C GLY A 170 1.56 14.14 -0.13
N ILE A 171 1.80 12.92 -0.63
CA ILE A 171 2.03 11.71 0.17
C ILE A 171 3.44 11.68 0.77
N ASP A 172 3.72 10.67 1.59
CA ASP A 172 4.92 10.66 2.42
C ASP A 172 6.11 9.93 1.79
N GLY A 173 5.98 9.33 0.60
CA GLY A 173 7.12 8.73 -0.10
C GLY A 173 6.76 7.66 -1.11
N LEU A 174 7.77 6.86 -1.47
CA LEU A 174 7.71 5.76 -2.43
C LEU A 174 8.03 4.43 -1.76
N ASP A 175 7.40 3.37 -2.27
CA ASP A 175 7.63 1.97 -1.94
C ASP A 175 7.96 1.23 -3.23
N LEU A 176 9.23 0.88 -3.43
CA LEU A 176 9.74 0.29 -4.66
C LEU A 176 9.69 -1.24 -4.55
N ASP A 177 8.73 -1.87 -5.21
CA ASP A 177 8.58 -3.33 -5.26
C ASP A 177 9.65 -3.91 -6.19
N TYR A 178 10.69 -4.50 -5.57
CA TYR A 178 11.89 -5.02 -6.21
C TYR A 178 11.86 -6.54 -6.29
N GLU A 179 11.45 -7.08 -7.44
CA GLU A 179 11.32 -8.51 -7.69
C GLU A 179 12.11 -8.95 -8.94
N PRO A 180 13.46 -8.94 -8.91
CA PRO A 180 14.30 -9.21 -10.08
C PRO A 180 14.19 -10.62 -10.63
N GLU A 181 13.67 -11.57 -9.83
CA GLU A 181 13.54 -12.99 -10.18
C GLU A 181 12.13 -13.36 -10.64
N SER A 182 11.17 -12.43 -10.61
CA SER A 182 9.85 -12.68 -11.17
C SER A 182 9.98 -12.78 -12.69
N SER A 183 10.34 -14.00 -13.14
CA SER A 183 10.83 -14.33 -14.46
C SER A 183 9.71 -14.49 -15.47
N ASP A 184 9.21 -13.42 -15.95
CA ASP A 184 8.81 -13.36 -17.36
C ASP A 184 10.06 -12.86 -18.13
N GLU A 185 10.56 -13.61 -19.13
CA GLU A 185 11.69 -13.22 -19.99
C GLU A 185 11.48 -11.86 -20.66
N ARG A 186 10.22 -11.36 -20.66
CA ARG A 186 9.81 -10.03 -21.14
C ARG A 186 9.86 -8.95 -20.07
N ASN A 187 10.16 -9.30 -18.82
CA ASN A 187 10.29 -8.35 -17.72
C ASN A 187 11.75 -7.93 -17.57
N TYR A 188 12.10 -6.83 -18.15
CA TYR A 188 13.41 -6.21 -17.93
C TYR A 188 13.36 -5.40 -16.64
N GLY A 189 13.64 -6.07 -15.51
CA GLY A 189 13.66 -5.44 -14.20
C GLY A 189 14.80 -4.43 -14.07
N ILE A 190 14.56 -3.41 -13.25
CA ILE A 190 15.64 -2.55 -12.77
C ILE A 190 16.34 -3.32 -11.64
N TYR A 191 17.44 -4.00 -11.92
CA TYR A 191 18.18 -4.81 -10.96
C TYR A 191 19.71 -4.60 -11.04
N GLY A 192 20.44 -5.06 -10.02
CA GLY A 192 21.90 -4.89 -9.94
C GLY A 192 22.30 -3.43 -9.99
N ASP A 193 23.23 -3.08 -10.87
CA ASP A 193 23.76 -1.71 -11.01
C ASP A 193 22.67 -0.69 -11.38
N ARG A 194 21.64 -1.12 -12.14
CA ARG A 194 20.50 -0.25 -12.47
C ARG A 194 19.70 0.11 -11.21
N MET A 195 19.48 -0.87 -10.32
CA MET A 195 18.79 -0.64 -9.05
C MET A 195 19.57 0.32 -8.18
N THR A 196 20.87 0.12 -8.07
CA THR A 196 21.77 1.02 -7.34
C THR A 196 21.65 2.44 -7.88
N LEU A 197 21.78 2.61 -9.18
CA LEU A 197 21.71 3.91 -9.83
C LEU A 197 20.36 4.59 -9.64
N PHE A 198 19.27 3.83 -9.77
CA PHE A 198 17.91 4.34 -9.65
C PHE A 198 17.60 4.82 -8.23
N VAL A 199 17.98 4.03 -7.23
CA VAL A 199 17.84 4.42 -5.81
C VAL A 199 18.71 5.65 -5.47
N GLN A 200 19.93 5.71 -5.98
CA GLN A 200 20.79 6.87 -5.82
C GLN A 200 20.19 8.14 -6.44
N TYR A 201 19.55 8.02 -7.61
CA TYR A 201 18.86 9.14 -8.24
C TYR A 201 17.69 9.63 -7.38
N LEU A 202 16.78 8.72 -6.99
CA LEU A 202 15.63 9.07 -6.14
C LEU A 202 16.08 9.63 -4.79
N GLY A 203 17.16 9.10 -4.24
CA GLY A 203 17.77 9.51 -2.98
C GLY A 203 18.31 10.94 -2.96
N GLN A 204 18.40 11.63 -4.11
CA GLN A 204 18.69 13.07 -4.18
C GLN A 204 17.48 13.93 -3.80
N PHE A 205 16.27 13.36 -3.87
CA PHE A 205 15.02 14.10 -3.70
C PHE A 205 14.25 13.69 -2.44
N ILE A 206 14.25 12.40 -2.11
CA ILE A 206 13.55 11.81 -0.96
C ILE A 206 14.45 10.79 -0.25
N GLY A 207 14.10 10.43 0.99
CA GLY A 207 14.88 9.46 1.78
C GLY A 207 15.97 10.13 2.61
N PRO A 208 16.72 9.34 3.41
CA PRO A 208 17.62 9.83 4.47
C PRO A 208 18.73 10.76 4.01
N MET A 209 19.22 10.59 2.78
CA MET A 209 20.34 11.38 2.23
C MET A 209 19.87 12.62 1.46
N SER A 210 18.58 12.83 1.34
CA SER A 210 17.99 13.93 0.56
C SER A 210 17.78 15.19 1.39
N PRO A 211 17.48 16.33 0.73
CA PRO A 211 16.99 17.54 1.41
C PRO A 211 15.60 17.38 2.06
N ASN A 212 14.88 16.28 1.76
CA ASN A 212 13.53 15.99 2.27
C ASN A 212 13.51 14.65 3.01
N PRO A 213 14.22 14.49 4.14
CA PRO A 213 14.37 13.23 4.86
C PRO A 213 13.08 12.77 5.56
N GLU A 214 12.04 13.59 5.59
CA GLU A 214 10.69 13.25 6.03
C GLU A 214 9.88 12.49 4.95
N LYS A 215 10.34 12.54 3.70
CA LYS A 215 9.79 11.75 2.59
C LYS A 215 10.52 10.42 2.50
N LEU A 216 9.80 9.33 2.66
CA LEU A 216 10.36 7.99 2.74
C LEU A 216 10.75 7.44 1.37
N LEU A 217 11.89 6.79 1.31
CA LEU A 217 12.29 5.94 0.20
C LEU A 217 12.45 4.51 0.72
N ILE A 218 11.54 3.65 0.29
CA ILE A 218 11.44 2.26 0.75
C ILE A 218 11.66 1.33 -0.44
N VAL A 219 12.29 0.19 -0.20
CA VAL A 219 12.32 -0.93 -1.14
C VAL A 219 11.68 -2.13 -0.46
N ASP A 220 10.73 -2.76 -1.14
CA ASP A 220 10.16 -4.02 -0.72
C ASP A 220 10.54 -5.17 -1.67
N GLY A 221 10.30 -6.43 -1.26
CA GLY A 221 10.57 -7.62 -2.06
C GLY A 221 11.90 -8.29 -1.74
N HIS A 222 12.76 -8.42 -2.75
CA HIS A 222 14.09 -9.00 -2.64
C HIS A 222 15.10 -8.05 -2.02
N THR A 223 16.17 -8.60 -1.45
CA THR A 223 17.24 -7.78 -0.87
C THR A 223 17.89 -6.91 -1.97
N PRO A 224 17.81 -5.59 -1.88
CA PRO A 224 18.43 -4.71 -2.85
C PRO A 224 19.96 -4.69 -2.69
N PRO A 225 20.69 -4.18 -3.71
CA PRO A 225 22.15 -4.02 -3.62
C PRO A 225 22.58 -3.24 -2.38
N ALA A 226 23.70 -3.63 -1.76
CA ALA A 226 24.18 -3.02 -0.52
C ALA A 226 24.45 -1.51 -0.64
N GLU A 227 24.81 -1.06 -1.82
CA GLU A 227 25.08 0.35 -2.15
C GLU A 227 23.84 1.24 -2.07
N THR A 228 22.63 0.65 -2.05
CA THR A 228 21.39 1.38 -1.90
C THR A 228 21.06 1.76 -0.45
N GLU A 229 21.66 1.05 0.52
CA GLU A 229 21.34 1.17 1.95
C GLU A 229 21.35 2.61 2.47
N PRO A 230 22.34 3.47 2.17
CA PRO A 230 22.36 4.84 2.72
C PRO A 230 21.17 5.70 2.30
N TYR A 231 20.56 5.40 1.16
CA TYR A 231 19.47 6.17 0.56
C TYR A 231 18.08 5.70 0.99
N LEU A 232 17.99 4.50 1.59
CA LEU A 232 16.73 3.88 1.96
C LEU A 232 16.39 4.08 3.43
N ASP A 233 15.12 4.39 3.71
CA ASP A 233 14.58 4.38 5.07
C ASP A 233 14.39 2.95 5.55
N TYR A 234 13.81 2.09 4.72
CA TYR A 234 13.53 0.69 5.04
C TYR A 234 13.74 -0.24 3.85
N TYR A 235 14.11 -1.47 4.18
CA TYR A 235 13.98 -2.65 3.33
C TYR A 235 12.88 -3.54 3.90
N VAL A 236 11.79 -3.69 3.17
CA VAL A 236 10.60 -4.45 3.55
C VAL A 236 10.64 -5.82 2.88
N LYS A 237 11.07 -6.83 3.63
CA LYS A 237 11.23 -8.19 3.11
C LYS A 237 9.87 -8.89 3.02
N GLN A 238 9.51 -9.34 1.83
CA GLN A 238 8.37 -10.24 1.58
C GLN A 238 8.70 -11.64 2.11
N ASN A 239 8.54 -11.85 3.42
CA ASN A 239 8.92 -13.08 4.14
C ASN A 239 7.76 -14.08 4.24
N TYR A 240 6.98 -14.19 3.18
CA TYR A 240 5.69 -14.86 3.11
C TYR A 240 5.75 -16.35 3.48
N GLY A 241 4.83 -16.79 4.34
CA GLY A 241 4.71 -18.18 4.81
C GLY A 241 5.83 -18.64 5.73
N SER A 242 6.73 -17.75 6.18
CA SER A 242 7.85 -18.12 7.03
C SER A 242 7.60 -17.75 8.50
N SER A 243 7.76 -18.75 9.38
CA SER A 243 7.78 -18.53 10.84
C SER A 243 9.15 -18.11 11.38
N SER A 244 10.16 -17.93 10.50
CA SER A 244 11.50 -17.51 10.88
C SER A 244 11.88 -16.19 10.23
N VAL A 245 12.69 -15.39 10.93
CA VAL A 245 13.26 -14.13 10.46
C VAL A 245 14.74 -14.31 10.21
N SER A 246 15.18 -13.97 8.99
CA SER A 246 16.60 -13.99 8.62
C SER A 246 17.03 -12.60 8.19
N PHE A 247 17.80 -11.95 9.03
CA PHE A 247 18.38 -10.64 8.73
C PHE A 247 19.50 -10.75 7.68
N THR A 248 19.52 -9.79 6.75
CA THR A 248 20.69 -9.61 5.89
C THR A 248 21.74 -8.77 6.60
N SER A 249 23.02 -9.02 6.29
CA SER A 249 24.14 -8.23 6.82
C SER A 249 24.37 -6.91 6.07
N THR A 250 23.67 -6.69 4.95
CA THR A 250 23.84 -5.51 4.09
C THR A 250 23.03 -4.31 4.56
N PHE A 251 22.07 -4.52 5.46
CA PHE A 251 21.23 -3.47 6.03
C PHE A 251 21.28 -3.49 7.56
N PRO A 252 21.25 -2.32 8.23
CA PRO A 252 21.02 -2.25 9.67
C PRO A 252 19.75 -3.00 10.07
N TYR A 253 19.72 -3.60 11.24
CA TYR A 253 18.54 -4.32 11.76
C TYR A 253 17.32 -3.41 11.84
N GLU A 254 17.54 -2.14 12.17
CA GLU A 254 16.54 -1.10 12.34
C GLU A 254 15.83 -0.70 11.04
N LYS A 255 16.43 -1.04 9.89
CA LYS A 255 15.84 -0.80 8.56
C LYS A 255 15.15 -2.03 7.97
N GLN A 256 15.24 -3.20 8.61
CA GLN A 256 14.67 -4.45 8.07
C GLN A 256 13.29 -4.73 8.64
N VAL A 257 12.28 -4.67 7.77
CA VAL A 257 10.88 -4.99 8.07
C VAL A 257 10.54 -6.34 7.46
N PHE A 258 9.82 -7.20 8.18
CA PHE A 258 9.42 -8.52 7.69
C PHE A 258 7.92 -8.59 7.56
N THR A 259 7.42 -9.11 6.45
CA THR A 259 5.99 -9.08 6.16
C THR A 259 5.44 -10.44 5.77
N GLU A 260 4.17 -10.68 6.13
CA GLU A 260 3.43 -11.87 5.79
C GLU A 260 2.39 -11.58 4.70
N ASN A 261 2.08 -12.59 3.89
CA ASN A 261 0.96 -12.54 2.95
C ASN A 261 -0.33 -13.00 3.64
N ILE A 262 -1.01 -12.11 4.33
CA ILE A 262 -2.29 -12.41 4.97
C ILE A 262 -3.37 -12.73 3.95
N GLY A 263 -3.25 -12.28 2.72
CA GLY A 263 -4.15 -12.67 1.64
C GLY A 263 -4.21 -14.19 1.44
N ALA A 264 -3.08 -14.88 1.59
CA ALA A 264 -2.97 -16.33 1.51
C ALA A 264 -3.21 -17.04 2.86
N TYR A 265 -2.88 -16.41 3.97
CA TYR A 265 -2.86 -17.03 5.30
C TYR A 265 -3.84 -16.40 6.30
N TRP A 266 -4.89 -15.75 5.84
CA TRP A 266 -5.84 -15.02 6.69
C TRP A 266 -6.51 -15.88 7.79
N GLN A 267 -6.66 -17.19 7.57
CA GLN A 267 -7.26 -18.11 8.54
C GLN A 267 -6.33 -18.45 9.71
N THR A 268 -5.03 -18.47 9.47
CA THR A 268 -4.03 -18.97 10.43
C THR A 268 -3.03 -17.91 10.88
N GLY A 269 -3.02 -16.74 10.23
CA GLY A 269 -2.01 -15.71 10.43
C GLY A 269 -0.65 -16.02 9.80
N GLY A 270 -0.48 -17.21 9.20
CA GLY A 270 0.81 -17.62 8.62
C GLY A 270 1.96 -17.55 9.62
N GLY A 271 3.03 -16.85 9.24
CA GLY A 271 4.20 -16.59 10.10
C GLY A 271 4.15 -15.25 10.84
N MET A 272 3.04 -14.48 10.77
CA MET A 272 2.98 -13.10 11.25
C MET A 272 3.36 -12.96 12.73
N GLU A 273 2.78 -13.77 13.63
CA GLU A 273 3.08 -13.72 15.07
C GLU A 273 4.57 -13.96 15.33
N ALA A 274 5.14 -14.98 14.68
CA ALA A 274 6.56 -15.29 14.83
C ALA A 274 7.46 -14.18 14.28
N GLN A 275 7.09 -13.59 13.15
CA GLN A 275 7.81 -12.47 12.56
C GLN A 275 7.70 -11.20 13.43
N ALA A 276 6.53 -10.92 13.99
CA ALA A 276 6.33 -9.80 14.91
C ALA A 276 7.14 -9.98 16.20
N ALA A 277 7.15 -11.20 16.78
CA ALA A 277 7.87 -11.52 18.02
C ALA A 277 9.39 -11.63 17.84
N ALA A 278 9.90 -11.82 16.62
CA ALA A 278 11.32 -11.95 16.34
C ALA A 278 12.09 -10.69 16.78
N LYS A 279 13.23 -10.91 17.43
CA LYS A 279 14.08 -9.83 17.96
C LYS A 279 15.37 -9.73 17.15
N ALA A 280 15.85 -8.51 16.98
CA ALA A 280 17.22 -8.26 16.56
C ALA A 280 18.21 -8.63 17.69
N PRO A 281 19.53 -8.74 17.39
CA PRO A 281 20.55 -8.92 18.40
C PRO A 281 20.52 -7.84 19.50
N GLU A 282 21.16 -8.15 20.63
CA GLU A 282 21.24 -7.21 21.76
C GLU A 282 21.81 -5.85 21.34
N GLY A 283 21.18 -4.79 21.80
CA GLY A 283 21.54 -3.41 21.45
C GLY A 283 20.87 -2.88 20.19
N HIS A 284 20.10 -3.71 19.48
CA HIS A 284 19.39 -3.36 18.24
C HIS A 284 17.88 -3.64 18.36
N PHE A 285 17.11 -3.00 17.52
CA PHE A 285 15.71 -3.38 17.28
C PHE A 285 15.49 -3.75 15.81
N LYS A 286 14.49 -4.54 15.55
CA LYS A 286 14.05 -4.88 14.19
C LYS A 286 13.26 -3.71 13.62
N GLY A 287 13.49 -3.33 12.36
CA GLY A 287 12.78 -2.24 11.67
C GLY A 287 11.28 -2.37 11.76
N GLY A 288 10.74 -3.59 11.62
CA GLY A 288 9.33 -3.77 11.80
C GLY A 288 8.79 -5.12 11.38
N PHE A 289 7.45 -5.18 11.34
CA PHE A 289 6.70 -6.28 10.76
C PHE A 289 5.50 -5.72 9.97
N GLY A 290 4.81 -6.57 9.20
CA GLY A 290 3.66 -6.09 8.45
C GLY A 290 2.95 -7.14 7.63
N ALA A 291 1.99 -6.68 6.81
CA ALA A 291 1.10 -7.56 6.04
C ALA A 291 0.84 -7.07 4.61
N PHE A 292 0.98 -8.01 3.67
CA PHE A 292 0.41 -7.88 2.34
C PHE A 292 -1.05 -8.35 2.34
N PHE A 293 -1.91 -7.68 1.57
CA PHE A 293 -3.36 -7.90 1.58
C PHE A 293 -3.95 -7.83 3.00
N CYS A 294 -3.53 -6.86 3.79
CA CYS A 294 -3.93 -6.72 5.19
C CYS A 294 -5.45 -6.69 5.39
N LEU A 295 -6.22 -6.23 4.40
CA LEU A 295 -7.69 -6.23 4.43
C LEU A 295 -8.29 -7.63 4.66
N ARG A 296 -7.59 -8.70 4.28
CA ARG A 296 -8.04 -10.08 4.49
C ARG A 296 -8.00 -10.51 5.95
N ASP A 297 -7.23 -9.84 6.79
CA ASP A 297 -7.21 -10.08 8.23
C ASP A 297 -8.48 -9.57 8.94
N TYR A 298 -9.28 -8.76 8.24
CA TYR A 298 -10.63 -8.37 8.64
C TYR A 298 -11.64 -9.35 8.02
N HIS A 299 -11.93 -10.44 8.71
CA HIS A 299 -12.73 -11.54 8.17
C HIS A 299 -13.87 -11.94 9.10
N THR A 300 -14.79 -12.75 8.59
CA THR A 300 -15.81 -13.42 9.39
C THR A 300 -15.25 -14.78 9.89
N SER A 301 -15.72 -15.22 11.06
CA SER A 301 -15.33 -16.52 11.57
C SER A 301 -15.75 -17.66 10.63
N ASP A 302 -14.93 -18.70 10.48
CA ASP A 302 -15.14 -19.87 9.61
C ASP A 302 -16.44 -20.64 9.93
N SER A 303 -17.04 -20.42 11.08
CA SER A 303 -18.26 -21.11 11.54
C SER A 303 -19.55 -20.56 10.93
N GLY A 304 -19.49 -19.64 9.95
CA GLY A 304 -20.67 -18.99 9.38
C GLY A 304 -21.43 -18.12 10.39
N ALA A 305 -20.78 -17.77 11.50
CA ALA A 305 -21.32 -16.83 12.44
C ALA A 305 -21.18 -15.40 11.88
N ASP A 306 -22.21 -14.59 12.06
CA ASP A 306 -22.27 -13.17 11.64
C ASP A 306 -21.29 -12.28 12.44
N LYS A 307 -20.14 -12.81 12.85
CA LYS A 307 -19.17 -12.10 13.66
C LYS A 307 -17.92 -11.77 12.85
N GLU A 308 -17.74 -10.49 12.57
CA GLU A 308 -16.49 -9.97 12.03
C GLU A 308 -15.36 -10.07 13.08
N ILE A 309 -14.18 -10.47 12.62
CA ILE A 309 -12.94 -10.48 13.40
C ILE A 309 -12.01 -9.44 12.76
N PRO A 310 -11.98 -8.21 13.30
CA PRO A 310 -11.18 -7.17 12.71
C PRO A 310 -9.70 -7.36 13.05
N TYR A 311 -8.88 -7.58 12.02
CA TYR A 311 -7.42 -7.64 12.10
C TYR A 311 -6.91 -8.52 13.25
N GLY A 312 -7.34 -9.77 13.25
CA GLY A 312 -7.07 -10.71 14.34
C GLY A 312 -5.61 -11.13 14.48
N HIS A 313 -4.80 -10.97 13.42
CA HIS A 313 -3.38 -11.31 13.40
C HIS A 313 -2.47 -10.06 13.29
N LEU A 314 -2.96 -8.99 12.70
CA LEU A 314 -2.24 -7.72 12.57
C LEU A 314 -2.35 -6.89 13.87
#